data_ce0341684f95f6e5b25729b5eabc1547
#
_entry.id   ce0341684f95f6e5b25729b5eabc1547
#
_cell.length_a   1.000
_cell.length_b   1.000
_cell.length_c   1.000
_cell.angle_alpha   90.00
_cell.angle_beta   90.00
_cell.angle_gamma   90.00
#
_symmetry.space_group_name_H-M   'P 1'
#
loop_
_entity.id
_entity.type
_entity.pdbx_description
1 polymer ?
#
loop_
_entity_poly.entity_id
_entity_poly.type
_entity_poly.pdbx_seq_one_letter_code
_entity_poly.pdbx_strand_id
1 'polypeptide(L)'
;MGQRRLQTPQSDDTNKRPAAKKQTNNTVLNHTNTRKGEVFRAQRRTSENVNLRASQHLIDIPVNKSVYNGYGGEQFSSKMQPKPQRGGKPKLRIIPIGGVGEMGIGKNMNAIEYDDEIIIVDMGFLFPGSDYPGINYITPDITYLEENKHKIKAHIFTHGHLDHIGSFRHFIHRIPAPVYASKFTIGMLNRTMDDADTDFQPDYRELNPLTHEQVQVSKHFSVELVRVNHSIPDSTAVVIRTPLGVIIDSGDWRFEENPVDGQKFDLERMSEIAAKEGVLMFMNESTNCESEGTHHHSEFDIQYSVGQVMDKYPQSRIILSCF
;
A
#
# COMPACT_ATOMS: atom_id res chain seq x y z
N MET A 1 -38.84 47.22 -31.26
CA MET A 1 -39.10 47.14 -32.75
C MET A 1 -38.13 46.17 -33.36
N GLY A 2 -38.64 45.15 -34.06
CA GLY A 2 -37.87 44.33 -35.02
C GLY A 2 -37.50 42.93 -34.58
N GLN A 3 -38.49 42.04 -34.43
CA GLN A 3 -38.29 40.58 -34.45
C GLN A 3 -37.97 40.14 -35.90
N ARG A 4 -36.92 39.33 -36.08
CA ARG A 4 -36.79 38.48 -37.28
C ARG A 4 -36.70 37.02 -36.87
N ARG A 5 -37.76 36.27 -37.21
CA ARG A 5 -37.79 34.82 -37.29
C ARG A 5 -36.94 34.38 -38.49
N LEU A 6 -36.12 33.33 -38.28
CA LEU A 6 -35.56 32.54 -39.39
C LEU A 6 -36.18 31.15 -39.37
N GLN A 7 -36.70 30.79 -40.54
CA GLN A 7 -37.39 29.55 -40.85
C GLN A 7 -36.41 28.38 -41.03
N THR A 8 -36.85 27.21 -40.59
CA THR A 8 -36.27 25.89 -40.91
C THR A 8 -36.66 25.46 -42.33
N PRO A 9 -35.81 24.74 -43.07
CA PRO A 9 -36.23 23.95 -44.22
C PRO A 9 -36.48 22.49 -43.81
N GLN A 10 -37.55 21.94 -44.37
CA GLN A 10 -38.01 20.59 -44.29
C GLN A 10 -37.12 19.61 -45.07
N SER A 11 -37.17 18.38 -44.57
CA SER A 11 -36.70 17.10 -45.03
C SER A 11 -36.98 16.77 -46.48
N ASP A 12 -36.05 16.05 -47.10
CA ASP A 12 -36.43 15.13 -48.19
C ASP A 12 -35.76 13.77 -47.97
N ASP A 13 -36.61 12.79 -48.02
CA ASP A 13 -36.39 11.36 -47.77
C ASP A 13 -36.02 10.72 -49.12
N THR A 14 -35.01 9.91 -49.15
CA THR A 14 -34.85 8.71 -49.99
C THR A 14 -33.38 8.31 -50.12
N ASN A 15 -32.95 7.26 -49.42
CA ASN A 15 -32.05 6.29 -50.05
C ASN A 15 -31.97 4.96 -49.24
N LYS A 16 -32.52 3.93 -49.83
CA LYS A 16 -32.47 2.54 -49.41
C LYS A 16 -31.06 2.00 -49.59
N ARG A 17 -30.49 1.42 -48.56
CA ARG A 17 -29.25 0.62 -48.63
C ARG A 17 -29.59 -0.86 -48.86
N PRO A 18 -28.87 -1.56 -49.74
CA PRO A 18 -28.99 -3.01 -49.86
C PRO A 18 -28.13 -3.74 -48.82
N ALA A 19 -28.64 -4.88 -48.39
CA ALA A 19 -28.01 -5.78 -47.44
C ALA A 19 -26.71 -6.40 -47.96
N ALA A 20 -25.63 -6.31 -47.19
CA ALA A 20 -24.38 -7.00 -47.46
C ALA A 20 -24.32 -8.34 -46.71
N LYS A 21 -24.03 -9.38 -47.47
CA LYS A 21 -23.86 -10.79 -47.05
C LYS A 21 -22.63 -10.94 -46.18
N LYS A 22 -22.76 -11.71 -45.11
CA LYS A 22 -21.65 -12.28 -44.30
C LYS A 22 -20.80 -13.20 -45.19
N GLN A 23 -19.50 -12.95 -45.28
CA GLN A 23 -18.52 -13.94 -45.66
C GLN A 23 -17.57 -14.15 -44.46
N THR A 24 -17.61 -15.37 -43.96
CA THR A 24 -16.64 -15.93 -43.04
C THR A 24 -15.40 -16.38 -43.80
N ASN A 25 -14.24 -15.81 -43.49
CA ASN A 25 -12.96 -16.38 -43.88
C ASN A 25 -12.16 -16.72 -42.64
N ASN A 26 -12.14 -17.99 -42.33
CA ASN A 26 -11.16 -18.65 -41.47
C ASN A 26 -9.83 -18.71 -42.24
N THR A 27 -8.80 -18.07 -41.76
CA THR A 27 -7.42 -18.35 -42.18
C THR A 27 -6.65 -18.82 -40.95
N VAL A 28 -6.44 -20.13 -40.92
CA VAL A 28 -5.53 -20.82 -39.99
C VAL A 28 -4.12 -20.64 -40.52
N LEU A 29 -3.26 -19.97 -39.78
CA LEU A 29 -1.82 -19.97 -39.99
C LEU A 29 -1.17 -20.98 -39.02
N ASN A 30 -0.85 -22.15 -39.55
CA ASN A 30 0.01 -23.11 -38.91
C ASN A 30 1.48 -22.67 -39.01
N HIS A 31 2.11 -22.35 -37.89
CA HIS A 31 3.55 -22.40 -37.76
C HIS A 31 3.94 -23.51 -36.80
N THR A 32 4.34 -24.62 -37.38
CA THR A 32 5.07 -25.69 -36.69
C THR A 32 6.50 -25.24 -36.45
N ASN A 33 6.91 -25.15 -35.18
CA ASN A 33 8.31 -25.20 -34.83
C ASN A 33 8.49 -26.15 -33.63
N THR A 34 8.99 -27.35 -33.97
CA THR A 34 9.33 -28.42 -33.03
C THR A 34 10.62 -28.08 -32.31
N ARG A 35 10.56 -27.89 -30.99
CA ARG A 35 11.67 -28.17 -30.09
C ARG A 35 11.16 -29.02 -28.93
N LYS A 36 11.81 -30.15 -28.75
CA LYS A 36 11.61 -31.11 -27.66
C LYS A 36 11.88 -30.41 -26.32
N GLY A 37 10.90 -30.41 -25.40
CA GLY A 37 11.03 -30.00 -24.04
C GLY A 37 9.96 -30.70 -23.20
N GLU A 38 10.37 -31.26 -22.12
CA GLU A 38 9.68 -32.21 -21.24
C GLU A 38 8.31 -31.72 -20.75
N VAL A 39 7.33 -32.63 -20.83
CA VAL A 39 5.97 -32.44 -20.33
C VAL A 39 5.99 -32.67 -18.82
N PHE A 40 5.93 -31.60 -18.02
CA PHE A 40 5.59 -31.73 -16.62
C PHE A 40 4.09 -32.02 -16.48
N ARG A 41 3.77 -33.29 -16.14
CA ARG A 41 2.42 -33.66 -15.70
C ARG A 41 2.18 -33.09 -14.31
N ALA A 42 1.36 -32.04 -14.21
CA ALA A 42 0.76 -31.63 -12.96
C ALA A 42 -0.21 -32.72 -12.48
N GLN A 43 0.13 -33.41 -11.41
CA GLN A 43 -0.80 -34.31 -10.71
C GLN A 43 -1.85 -33.44 -10.02
N ARG A 44 -3.12 -33.59 -10.43
CA ARG A 44 -4.29 -33.11 -9.66
C ARG A 44 -4.24 -33.77 -8.27
N ARG A 45 -3.93 -33.02 -7.24
CA ARG A 45 -4.26 -33.39 -5.88
C ARG A 45 -5.75 -33.08 -5.66
N THR A 46 -6.48 -34.10 -5.28
CA THR A 46 -7.89 -34.03 -4.83
C THR A 46 -8.02 -33.10 -3.65
N SER A 47 -9.09 -32.32 -3.69
CA SER A 47 -9.50 -31.37 -2.65
C SER A 47 -9.71 -32.09 -1.31
N GLU A 48 -8.73 -32.04 -0.44
CA GLU A 48 -8.95 -32.20 0.99
C GLU A 48 -9.14 -30.80 1.58
N ASN A 49 -10.18 -30.68 2.40
CA ASN A 49 -10.56 -29.47 3.11
C ASN A 49 -9.36 -28.86 3.84
N VAL A 50 -8.72 -27.89 3.24
CA VAL A 50 -7.74 -27.06 3.92
C VAL A 50 -8.54 -26.03 4.71
N ASN A 51 -8.70 -26.28 6.02
CA ASN A 51 -9.06 -25.25 6.97
C ASN A 51 -7.96 -24.20 6.91
N LEU A 52 -8.17 -23.14 6.13
CA LEU A 52 -7.34 -21.93 6.11
C LEU A 52 -7.58 -21.15 7.42
N ARG A 53 -7.13 -21.72 8.54
CA ARG A 53 -6.73 -20.88 9.66
C ARG A 53 -5.43 -20.23 9.23
N ALA A 54 -5.50 -18.92 8.94
CA ALA A 54 -4.31 -18.10 8.78
C ALA A 54 -3.38 -18.40 9.97
N SER A 55 -2.26 -19.06 9.71
CA SER A 55 -1.23 -19.24 10.72
C SER A 55 -0.64 -17.86 10.96
N GLN A 56 -1.11 -17.18 12.01
CA GLN A 56 -0.49 -15.95 12.50
C GLN A 56 0.93 -16.32 12.92
N HIS A 57 1.89 -15.99 12.09
CA HIS A 57 3.30 -16.15 12.43
C HIS A 57 3.67 -15.03 13.41
N LEU A 58 3.58 -15.36 14.71
CA LEU A 58 4.11 -14.48 15.76
C LEU A 58 5.63 -14.52 15.67
N ILE A 59 6.23 -13.37 15.34
CA ILE A 59 7.69 -13.21 15.41
C ILE A 59 7.99 -12.58 16.78
N ASP A 60 8.36 -13.41 17.76
CA ASP A 60 8.90 -12.93 19.01
C ASP A 60 10.39 -12.60 18.79
N ILE A 61 10.75 -11.32 18.85
CA ILE A 61 12.15 -10.88 18.70
C ILE A 61 12.83 -10.90 20.06
N PRO A 62 13.76 -11.84 20.33
CA PRO A 62 14.57 -11.78 21.53
C PRO A 62 15.59 -10.64 21.42
N VAL A 63 15.55 -9.70 22.36
CA VAL A 63 16.51 -8.60 22.42
C VAL A 63 17.88 -9.14 22.82
N ASN A 64 18.79 -9.25 21.86
CA ASN A 64 20.18 -9.59 22.11
C ASN A 64 21.02 -8.30 22.13
N LYS A 65 21.45 -7.89 23.34
CA LYS A 65 22.27 -6.67 23.55
C LYS A 65 23.67 -6.72 22.89
N SER A 66 24.11 -7.87 22.39
CA SER A 66 25.45 -8.05 21.86
C SER A 66 25.64 -7.61 20.40
N VAL A 67 24.56 -7.32 19.68
CA VAL A 67 24.63 -6.96 18.24
C VAL A 67 25.06 -5.49 18.02
N TYR A 68 24.97 -4.64 19.06
CA TYR A 68 25.21 -3.20 18.93
C TYR A 68 26.67 -2.73 19.18
N ASN A 69 27.59 -3.65 19.49
CA ASN A 69 28.99 -3.27 19.81
C ASN A 69 29.93 -3.17 18.59
N GLY A 70 29.43 -3.19 17.37
CA GLY A 70 30.26 -3.32 16.16
C GLY A 70 30.52 -2.05 15.35
N TYR A 71 29.85 -0.94 15.58
CA TYR A 71 30.04 0.28 14.81
C TYR A 71 30.30 1.50 15.72
N GLY A 72 31.55 2.00 15.65
CA GLY A 72 32.06 3.31 16.05
C GLY A 72 31.61 3.87 17.38
N GLY A 73 32.48 3.72 18.38
CA GLY A 73 32.26 4.14 19.75
C GLY A 73 31.99 5.62 19.96
N GLU A 74 30.71 5.97 20.04
CA GLU A 74 30.23 7.07 20.86
C GLU A 74 29.09 6.53 21.72
N GLN A 75 29.13 6.86 23.01
CA GLN A 75 28.22 6.36 24.04
C GLN A 75 26.79 6.78 23.70
N PHE A 76 25.98 5.82 23.23
CA PHE A 76 24.54 6.03 23.16
C PHE A 76 24.01 6.37 24.55
N SER A 77 23.37 7.55 24.63
CA SER A 77 22.79 8.08 25.85
C SER A 77 21.81 7.07 26.46
N SER A 78 22.12 6.66 27.70
CA SER A 78 21.39 5.67 28.50
C SER A 78 19.98 6.10 28.93
N LYS A 79 19.34 7.07 28.28
CA LYS A 79 18.08 7.67 28.75
C LYS A 79 16.80 6.90 28.44
N MET A 80 16.89 5.81 27.64
CA MET A 80 15.71 4.98 27.29
C MET A 80 15.89 3.51 27.69
N GLN A 81 16.29 3.22 28.91
CA GLN A 81 16.19 1.86 29.40
C GLN A 81 14.81 1.64 30.05
N PRO A 82 13.98 0.71 29.53
CA PRO A 82 12.74 0.35 30.20
C PRO A 82 13.05 -0.21 31.58
N LYS A 83 12.36 0.30 32.61
CA LYS A 83 12.42 -0.32 33.93
C LYS A 83 11.83 -1.72 33.82
N PRO A 84 12.51 -2.76 34.34
CA PRO A 84 11.99 -4.12 34.29
C PRO A 84 10.66 -4.21 35.03
N GLN A 85 9.61 -4.64 34.30
CA GLN A 85 8.32 -4.92 34.89
C GLN A 85 8.40 -6.20 35.75
N ARG A 86 7.71 -6.23 36.89
CA ARG A 86 7.62 -7.40 37.75
C ARG A 86 6.87 -8.51 36.99
N GLY A 87 7.60 -9.55 36.54
CA GLY A 87 7.00 -10.80 36.09
C GLY A 87 7.33 -11.29 34.69
N GLY A 88 7.98 -10.49 33.81
CA GLY A 88 8.31 -10.95 32.45
C GLY A 88 9.34 -10.08 31.75
N LYS A 89 10.03 -10.63 30.74
CA LYS A 89 10.81 -9.83 29.80
C LYS A 89 9.85 -8.98 28.98
N PRO A 90 10.16 -7.69 28.72
CA PRO A 90 9.36 -6.88 27.80
C PRO A 90 9.27 -7.59 26.44
N LYS A 91 8.05 -7.66 25.88
CA LYS A 91 7.77 -8.34 24.62
C LYS A 91 7.33 -7.33 23.58
N LEU A 92 8.02 -7.33 22.46
CA LEU A 92 7.60 -6.64 21.24
C LEU A 92 7.20 -7.72 20.24
N ARG A 93 6.02 -7.58 19.66
CA ARG A 93 5.50 -8.49 18.63
C ARG A 93 5.13 -7.73 17.39
N ILE A 94 5.48 -8.27 16.25
CA ILE A 94 5.00 -7.82 14.94
C ILE A 94 4.11 -8.93 14.42
N ILE A 95 2.86 -8.59 14.16
CA ILE A 95 1.80 -9.52 13.80
C ILE A 95 1.27 -9.11 12.43
N PRO A 96 1.73 -9.74 11.35
CA PRO A 96 1.11 -9.55 10.05
C PRO A 96 -0.35 -10.04 10.10
N ILE A 97 -1.28 -9.13 9.86
CA ILE A 97 -2.71 -9.44 9.74
C ILE A 97 -3.04 -9.76 8.29
N GLY A 98 -2.30 -9.17 7.36
CA GLY A 98 -2.37 -9.44 5.93
C GLY A 98 -1.10 -8.99 5.21
N GLY A 99 -1.04 -9.22 3.90
CA GLY A 99 0.05 -8.78 3.04
C GLY A 99 1.23 -9.74 2.93
N VAL A 100 1.56 -10.48 3.97
CA VAL A 100 2.72 -11.39 4.01
C VAL A 100 2.32 -12.81 3.59
N GLY A 101 3.03 -13.37 2.61
CA GLY A 101 2.83 -14.75 2.13
C GLY A 101 1.55 -14.96 1.33
N GLU A 102 0.85 -13.91 0.97
CA GLU A 102 -0.32 -13.96 0.09
C GLU A 102 0.10 -13.96 -1.38
N MET A 103 -0.70 -14.58 -2.22
CA MET A 103 -0.48 -14.47 -3.66
C MET A 103 -1.02 -13.14 -4.16
N GLY A 104 -0.12 -12.28 -4.65
CA GLY A 104 -0.46 -10.97 -5.20
C GLY A 104 -0.30 -9.81 -4.23
N ILE A 105 -0.54 -8.61 -4.73
CA ILE A 105 -0.45 -7.35 -4.01
C ILE A 105 -1.75 -7.13 -3.23
N GLY A 106 -1.64 -6.79 -1.95
CA GLY A 106 -2.79 -6.35 -1.17
C GLY A 106 -2.91 -6.92 0.22
N LYS A 107 -3.94 -6.49 0.92
CA LYS A 107 -4.23 -6.76 2.33
C LYS A 107 -3.12 -6.32 3.28
N ASN A 108 -2.34 -5.29 2.89
CA ASN A 108 -1.26 -4.79 3.73
C ASN A 108 -1.84 -4.30 5.06
N MET A 109 -1.49 -4.98 6.14
CA MET A 109 -1.96 -4.67 7.49
C MET A 109 -1.05 -5.34 8.51
N ASN A 110 -0.35 -4.53 9.31
CA ASN A 110 0.56 -5.00 10.35
C ASN A 110 0.13 -4.46 11.71
N ALA A 111 0.06 -5.33 12.72
CA ALA A 111 -0.09 -4.91 14.10
C ALA A 111 1.25 -5.01 14.82
N ILE A 112 1.60 -3.96 15.55
CA ILE A 112 2.80 -3.89 16.38
C ILE A 112 2.36 -3.78 17.81
N GLU A 113 2.64 -4.81 18.60
CA GLU A 113 2.21 -4.93 19.98
C GLU A 113 3.41 -4.87 20.92
N TYR A 114 3.30 -4.02 21.93
CA TYR A 114 4.22 -3.97 23.05
C TYR A 114 3.43 -3.93 24.37
N ASP A 115 3.61 -4.95 25.20
CA ASP A 115 2.85 -5.15 26.44
C ASP A 115 1.32 -5.14 26.19
N ASP A 116 0.63 -4.13 26.67
CA ASP A 116 -0.82 -3.95 26.59
C ASP A 116 -1.25 -2.89 25.56
N GLU A 117 -0.36 -2.52 24.65
CA GLU A 117 -0.63 -1.53 23.60
C GLU A 117 -0.36 -2.11 22.21
N ILE A 118 -1.24 -1.78 21.27
CA ILE A 118 -1.16 -2.15 19.86
C ILE A 118 -1.27 -0.89 19.02
N ILE A 119 -0.41 -0.73 18.03
CA ILE A 119 -0.62 0.17 16.91
C ILE A 119 -0.74 -0.64 15.63
N ILE A 120 -1.46 -0.11 14.66
CA ILE A 120 -1.73 -0.79 13.40
C ILE A 120 -1.20 0.09 12.27
N VAL A 121 -0.43 -0.52 11.37
CA VAL A 121 0.04 0.12 10.13
C VAL A 121 -0.74 -0.47 8.97
N ASP A 122 -1.43 0.41 8.24
CA ASP A 122 -2.28 0.14 7.09
C ASP A 122 -3.49 -0.77 7.35
N MET A 123 -4.48 -0.73 6.44
CA MET A 123 -5.69 -1.56 6.40
C MET A 123 -6.09 -1.80 4.95
N GLY A 124 -5.26 -2.54 4.23
CA GLY A 124 -5.47 -2.80 2.81
C GLY A 124 -6.49 -3.89 2.53
N PHE A 125 -6.92 -3.96 1.28
CA PHE A 125 -7.60 -5.12 0.75
C PHE A 125 -6.84 -5.71 -0.45
N LEU A 126 -7.18 -6.94 -0.83
CA LEU A 126 -6.66 -7.61 -2.00
C LEU A 126 -7.70 -7.59 -3.13
N PHE A 127 -7.29 -7.25 -4.35
CA PHE A 127 -8.10 -7.50 -5.54
C PHE A 127 -8.02 -8.98 -5.92
N PRO A 128 -9.13 -9.72 -5.91
CA PRO A 128 -9.13 -11.14 -6.25
C PRO A 128 -8.79 -11.32 -7.74
N GLY A 129 -8.07 -12.39 -8.04
CA GLY A 129 -7.86 -12.81 -9.42
C GLY A 129 -9.13 -13.41 -10.04
N SER A 130 -9.00 -13.86 -11.30
CA SER A 130 -10.10 -14.50 -12.07
C SER A 130 -10.70 -15.74 -11.40
N ASP A 131 -10.00 -16.31 -10.43
CA ASP A 131 -10.42 -17.53 -9.72
C ASP A 131 -11.59 -17.30 -8.72
N TYR A 132 -11.92 -16.03 -8.47
CA TYR A 132 -12.98 -15.61 -7.55
C TYR A 132 -14.06 -14.77 -8.26
N PRO A 133 -14.82 -15.34 -9.19
CA PRO A 133 -15.83 -14.60 -9.93
C PRO A 133 -16.92 -14.05 -9.00
N GLY A 134 -17.23 -12.76 -9.15
CA GLY A 134 -18.25 -12.07 -8.33
C GLY A 134 -17.76 -11.54 -6.98
N ILE A 135 -16.48 -11.73 -6.66
CA ILE A 135 -15.83 -11.09 -5.51
C ILE A 135 -15.10 -9.84 -5.98
N ASN A 136 -15.38 -8.70 -5.38
CA ASN A 136 -14.77 -7.43 -5.75
C ASN A 136 -13.44 -7.18 -5.02
N TYR A 137 -13.33 -7.61 -3.77
CA TYR A 137 -12.13 -7.49 -2.95
C TYR A 137 -12.16 -8.48 -1.78
N ILE A 138 -11.00 -8.75 -1.21
CA ILE A 138 -10.80 -9.63 -0.06
C ILE A 138 -10.12 -8.80 1.04
N THR A 139 -10.68 -8.82 2.24
CA THR A 139 -10.16 -8.11 3.42
C THR A 139 -9.33 -9.03 4.30
N PRO A 140 -8.42 -8.49 5.14
CA PRO A 140 -7.76 -9.26 6.19
C PRO A 140 -8.75 -9.82 7.23
N ASP A 141 -8.34 -10.86 7.94
CA ASP A 141 -9.05 -11.35 9.13
C ASP A 141 -8.59 -10.57 10.36
N ILE A 142 -9.47 -9.75 10.91
CA ILE A 142 -9.18 -8.90 12.07
C ILE A 142 -9.65 -9.48 13.41
N THR A 143 -10.00 -10.76 13.47
CA THR A 143 -10.50 -11.40 14.71
C THR A 143 -9.58 -11.13 15.90
N TYR A 144 -8.26 -11.29 15.72
CA TYR A 144 -7.28 -10.97 16.75
C TYR A 144 -7.38 -9.53 17.27
N LEU A 145 -7.56 -8.58 16.36
CA LEU A 145 -7.64 -7.16 16.71
C LEU A 145 -8.96 -6.83 17.42
N GLU A 146 -10.07 -7.44 17.02
CA GLU A 146 -11.35 -7.27 17.70
C GLU A 146 -11.32 -7.79 19.12
N GLU A 147 -10.72 -8.97 19.36
CA GLU A 147 -10.54 -9.55 20.68
C GLU A 147 -9.65 -8.68 21.57
N ASN A 148 -8.71 -7.94 20.96
CA ASN A 148 -7.74 -7.08 21.66
C ASN A 148 -8.01 -5.58 21.43
N LYS A 149 -9.20 -5.17 20.98
CA LYS A 149 -9.50 -3.77 20.63
C LYS A 149 -9.22 -2.74 21.71
N HIS A 150 -9.31 -3.14 22.98
CA HIS A 150 -9.01 -2.27 24.13
C HIS A 150 -7.52 -1.88 24.21
N LYS A 151 -6.63 -2.63 23.56
CA LYS A 151 -5.19 -2.35 23.47
C LYS A 151 -4.84 -1.43 22.31
N ILE A 152 -5.71 -1.27 21.31
CA ILE A 152 -5.40 -0.49 20.10
C ILE A 152 -5.35 0.99 20.46
N LYS A 153 -4.23 1.63 20.14
CA LYS A 153 -3.95 3.03 20.48
C LYS A 153 -3.92 3.95 19.28
N ALA A 154 -3.56 3.43 18.12
CA ALA A 154 -3.47 4.23 16.90
C ALA A 154 -3.55 3.35 15.64
N HIS A 155 -4.04 3.97 14.56
CA HIS A 155 -3.90 3.49 13.19
C HIS A 155 -3.01 4.47 12.44
N ILE A 156 -1.99 3.97 11.78
CA ILE A 156 -1.03 4.77 11.01
C ILE A 156 -1.10 4.32 9.56
N PHE A 157 -1.15 5.25 8.61
CA PHE A 157 -1.23 4.91 7.20
C PHE A 157 -0.03 5.46 6.44
N THR A 158 0.57 4.59 5.62
CA THR A 158 1.74 4.90 4.80
C THR A 158 1.38 5.77 3.62
N HIS A 159 0.34 5.39 2.87
CA HIS A 159 -0.14 6.10 1.68
C HIS A 159 -1.57 5.70 1.29
N GLY A 160 -2.12 6.30 0.22
CA GLY A 160 -3.54 6.22 -0.12
C GLY A 160 -3.92 5.14 -1.13
N HIS A 161 -3.10 4.16 -1.47
CA HIS A 161 -3.49 3.05 -2.33
C HIS A 161 -4.44 2.08 -1.64
N LEU A 162 -5.33 1.44 -2.40
CA LEU A 162 -6.40 0.62 -1.84
C LEU A 162 -5.90 -0.67 -1.19
N ASP A 163 -4.78 -1.20 -1.60
CA ASP A 163 -4.12 -2.33 -0.96
C ASP A 163 -3.49 -1.97 0.40
N HIS A 164 -3.48 -0.66 0.76
CA HIS A 164 -3.09 -0.12 2.07
C HIS A 164 -4.25 0.50 2.84
N ILE A 165 -5.28 1.03 2.18
CA ILE A 165 -6.41 1.70 2.87
C ILE A 165 -7.78 1.08 2.59
N GLY A 166 -7.90 0.15 1.64
CA GLY A 166 -9.19 -0.28 1.11
C GLY A 166 -10.12 -0.96 2.10
N SER A 167 -9.59 -1.57 3.16
CA SER A 167 -10.39 -2.18 4.23
C SER A 167 -10.77 -1.20 5.34
N PHE A 168 -10.25 0.04 5.33
CA PHE A 168 -10.46 1.04 6.36
C PHE A 168 -11.95 1.24 6.69
N ARG A 169 -12.77 1.50 5.68
CA ARG A 169 -14.21 1.73 5.82
C ARG A 169 -14.97 0.58 6.50
N HIS A 170 -14.44 -0.66 6.38
CA HIS A 170 -15.07 -1.85 6.94
C HIS A 170 -14.65 -2.11 8.39
N PHE A 171 -13.49 -1.59 8.81
CA PHE A 171 -12.88 -1.98 10.07
C PHE A 171 -12.82 -0.87 11.11
N ILE A 172 -12.70 0.39 10.70
CA ILE A 172 -12.44 1.48 11.64
C ILE A 172 -13.50 1.60 12.75
N HIS A 173 -14.76 1.33 12.46
CA HIS A 173 -15.83 1.36 13.44
C HIS A 173 -15.82 0.14 14.39
N ARG A 174 -15.19 -0.98 13.97
CA ARG A 174 -15.08 -2.23 14.75
C ARG A 174 -13.88 -2.18 15.71
N ILE A 175 -12.81 -1.53 15.29
CA ILE A 175 -11.56 -1.35 16.03
C ILE A 175 -11.17 0.14 16.11
N PRO A 176 -12.00 0.99 16.75
CA PRO A 176 -11.81 2.43 16.73
C PRO A 176 -10.57 2.86 17.52
N ALA A 177 -9.77 3.75 16.90
CA ALA A 177 -8.64 4.45 17.50
C ALA A 177 -8.31 5.69 16.66
N PRO A 178 -7.50 6.66 17.14
CA PRO A 178 -7.03 7.78 16.34
C PRO A 178 -6.26 7.34 15.10
N VAL A 179 -6.46 8.07 13.99
CA VAL A 179 -5.92 7.77 12.67
C VAL A 179 -4.88 8.81 12.29
N TYR A 180 -3.64 8.38 12.09
CA TYR A 180 -2.50 9.22 11.75
C TYR A 180 -2.08 8.97 10.31
N ALA A 181 -1.99 10.00 9.49
CA ALA A 181 -1.54 9.92 8.11
C ALA A 181 -1.16 11.30 7.56
N SER A 182 -0.55 11.31 6.37
CA SER A 182 -0.36 12.54 5.60
C SER A 182 -1.71 13.13 5.17
N LYS A 183 -1.69 14.42 4.83
CA LYS A 183 -2.91 15.15 4.42
C LYS A 183 -3.61 14.49 3.24
N PHE A 184 -2.86 14.11 2.21
CA PHE A 184 -3.42 13.45 1.03
C PHE A 184 -4.03 12.10 1.38
N THR A 185 -3.32 11.29 2.18
CA THR A 185 -3.80 9.98 2.62
C THR A 185 -5.08 10.10 3.45
N ILE A 186 -5.19 11.09 4.35
CA ILE A 186 -6.45 11.39 5.06
C ILE A 186 -7.59 11.69 4.08
N GLY A 187 -7.32 12.49 3.04
CA GLY A 187 -8.31 12.75 1.99
C GLY A 187 -8.80 11.47 1.31
N MET A 188 -7.88 10.55 1.02
CA MET A 188 -8.21 9.25 0.43
C MET A 188 -8.99 8.35 1.41
N LEU A 189 -8.58 8.27 2.68
CA LEU A 189 -9.31 7.56 3.73
C LEU A 189 -10.73 8.09 3.88
N ASN A 190 -10.88 9.41 3.94
CA ASN A 190 -12.19 10.05 4.02
C ASN A 190 -13.06 9.71 2.80
N ARG A 191 -12.47 9.69 1.61
CA ARG A 191 -13.18 9.28 0.38
C ARG A 191 -13.70 7.83 0.48
N THR A 192 -12.96 6.92 1.11
CA THR A 192 -13.45 5.54 1.31
C THR A 192 -14.65 5.48 2.25
N MET A 193 -14.76 6.44 3.19
CA MET A 193 -15.89 6.52 4.13
C MET A 193 -17.19 6.98 3.46
N ASP A 194 -17.13 7.69 2.32
CA ASP A 194 -18.35 8.07 1.58
C ASP A 194 -19.18 6.84 1.14
N ASP A 195 -18.50 5.72 0.92
CA ASP A 195 -19.13 4.44 0.53
C ASP A 195 -19.26 3.48 1.73
N ALA A 196 -19.01 3.94 2.96
CA ALA A 196 -19.10 3.11 4.15
C ALA A 196 -20.55 2.94 4.60
N ASP A 197 -20.89 1.73 5.04
CA ASP A 197 -22.20 1.42 5.60
C ASP A 197 -22.25 1.71 7.11
N THR A 198 -21.81 2.91 7.49
CA THR A 198 -21.72 3.35 8.89
C THR A 198 -21.67 4.88 9.00
N ASP A 199 -22.26 5.42 10.08
CA ASP A 199 -22.18 6.85 10.44
C ASP A 199 -20.95 7.16 11.31
N PHE A 200 -20.05 6.21 11.50
CA PHE A 200 -18.84 6.38 12.31
C PHE A 200 -17.94 7.47 11.72
N GLN A 201 -17.49 8.39 12.58
CA GLN A 201 -16.57 9.47 12.21
C GLN A 201 -15.18 9.18 12.78
N PRO A 202 -14.17 8.89 11.95
CA PRO A 202 -12.81 8.66 12.43
C PRO A 202 -12.16 9.92 13.02
N ASP A 203 -11.34 9.74 14.06
CA ASP A 203 -10.50 10.81 14.65
C ASP A 203 -9.21 10.94 13.81
N TYR A 204 -9.25 11.77 12.77
CA TYR A 204 -8.10 12.03 11.91
C TYR A 204 -7.11 13.00 12.53
N ARG A 205 -5.82 12.65 12.47
CA ARG A 205 -4.70 13.45 12.94
C ARG A 205 -3.65 13.53 11.85
N GLU A 206 -3.56 14.69 11.22
CA GLU A 206 -2.62 14.93 10.13
C GLU A 206 -1.18 14.99 10.68
N LEU A 207 -0.28 14.27 9.99
CA LEU A 207 1.16 14.38 10.17
C LEU A 207 1.79 14.84 8.87
N ASN A 208 2.63 15.88 8.95
CA ASN A 208 3.33 16.39 7.79
C ASN A 208 4.71 15.69 7.67
N PRO A 209 4.93 14.86 6.63
CA PRO A 209 6.19 14.12 6.49
C PRO A 209 7.41 15.01 6.23
N LEU A 210 7.20 16.29 5.89
CA LEU A 210 8.29 17.25 5.64
C LEU A 210 8.80 17.95 6.91
N THR A 211 8.09 17.80 8.03
CA THR A 211 8.47 18.47 9.29
C THR A 211 9.23 17.57 10.25
N HIS A 212 9.31 16.27 9.94
CA HIS A 212 9.93 15.26 10.80
C HIS A 212 9.32 15.27 12.23
N GLU A 213 8.04 15.60 12.33
CA GLU A 213 7.35 15.67 13.61
C GLU A 213 7.23 14.27 14.20
N GLN A 214 7.77 14.10 15.41
CA GLN A 214 7.59 12.89 16.19
C GLN A 214 6.43 13.05 17.14
N VAL A 215 5.38 12.24 17.00
CA VAL A 215 4.17 12.29 17.82
C VAL A 215 4.07 11.09 18.72
N GLN A 216 3.85 11.34 20.03
CA GLN A 216 3.57 10.28 20.99
C GLN A 216 2.12 9.84 20.81
N VAL A 217 1.90 8.62 20.30
CA VAL A 217 0.56 8.07 20.03
C VAL A 217 0.02 7.26 21.21
N SER A 218 0.92 6.77 22.08
CA SER A 218 0.56 6.07 23.30
C SER A 218 1.71 6.11 24.32
N LYS A 219 1.58 5.43 25.45
CA LYS A 219 2.64 5.38 26.47
C LYS A 219 3.95 4.80 25.93
N HIS A 220 3.87 3.81 25.04
CA HIS A 220 5.01 3.03 24.57
C HIS A 220 5.40 3.31 23.11
N PHE A 221 4.55 3.99 22.35
CA PHE A 221 4.78 4.23 20.94
C PHE A 221 4.82 5.72 20.61
N SER A 222 5.86 6.12 19.89
CA SER A 222 5.83 7.37 19.13
C SER A 222 6.08 7.09 17.65
N VAL A 223 5.49 7.90 16.79
CA VAL A 223 5.55 7.73 15.34
C VAL A 223 6.01 9.01 14.65
N GLU A 224 6.64 8.83 13.51
CA GLU A 224 7.07 9.88 12.60
C GLU A 224 6.84 9.38 11.19
N LEU A 225 6.33 10.24 10.30
CA LEU A 225 6.25 9.96 8.88
C LEU A 225 7.46 10.54 8.17
N VAL A 226 8.13 9.73 7.37
CA VAL A 226 9.28 10.14 6.55
C VAL A 226 8.90 9.96 5.09
N ARG A 227 9.09 11.02 4.28
CA ARG A 227 8.70 11.00 2.88
C ARG A 227 9.45 9.97 2.08
N VAL A 228 8.71 9.22 1.26
CA VAL A 228 9.24 8.33 0.22
C VAL A 228 8.61 8.69 -1.13
N ASN A 229 9.22 8.26 -2.24
CA ASN A 229 8.60 8.38 -3.55
C ASN A 229 7.85 7.10 -3.91
N HIS A 230 6.64 7.28 -4.42
CA HIS A 230 5.80 6.21 -4.93
C HIS A 230 4.87 6.77 -6.03
N SER A 231 4.01 5.94 -6.59
CA SER A 231 3.10 6.33 -7.68
C SER A 231 1.87 7.13 -7.22
N ILE A 232 1.80 7.50 -5.95
CA ILE A 232 0.74 8.33 -5.37
C ILE A 232 1.37 9.43 -4.50
N PRO A 233 0.79 10.66 -4.45
CA PRO A 233 1.31 11.74 -3.64
C PRO A 233 1.35 11.42 -2.13
N ASP A 234 2.27 12.10 -1.42
CA ASP A 234 2.42 12.05 0.03
C ASP A 234 2.64 10.63 0.61
N SER A 235 3.29 9.75 -0.17
CA SER A 235 3.72 8.44 0.33
C SER A 235 4.79 8.58 1.40
N THR A 236 4.70 7.75 2.43
CA THR A 236 5.57 7.82 3.60
C THR A 236 6.00 6.45 4.08
N ALA A 237 7.21 6.39 4.62
CA ALA A 237 7.60 5.36 5.57
C ALA A 237 7.15 5.77 6.97
N VAL A 238 6.82 4.79 7.79
CA VAL A 238 6.43 4.98 9.19
C VAL A 238 7.59 4.59 10.10
N VAL A 239 8.13 5.54 10.83
CA VAL A 239 9.16 5.32 11.84
C VAL A 239 8.47 5.18 13.19
N ILE A 240 8.61 4.01 13.80
CA ILE A 240 7.94 3.63 15.04
C ILE A 240 8.98 3.45 16.12
N ARG A 241 8.93 4.29 17.13
CA ARG A 241 9.84 4.19 18.28
C ARG A 241 9.15 3.45 19.41
N THR A 242 9.85 2.45 19.91
CA THR A 242 9.41 1.60 21.01
C THR A 242 10.43 1.63 22.15
N PRO A 243 10.09 1.17 23.36
CA PRO A 243 11.07 1.04 24.42
C PRO A 243 12.24 0.07 24.11
N LEU A 244 12.13 -0.76 23.08
CA LEU A 244 13.16 -1.72 22.67
C LEU A 244 13.99 -1.26 21.48
N GLY A 245 13.58 -0.23 20.77
CA GLY A 245 14.26 0.32 19.60
C GLY A 245 13.30 0.78 18.53
N VAL A 246 13.87 1.20 17.41
CA VAL A 246 13.15 1.77 16.28
C VAL A 246 12.78 0.67 15.27
N ILE A 247 11.53 0.67 14.85
CA ILE A 247 11.03 -0.11 13.72
C ILE A 247 10.73 0.89 12.60
N ILE A 248 11.09 0.54 11.39
CA ILE A 248 10.72 1.31 10.20
C ILE A 248 9.90 0.39 9.30
N ASP A 249 8.67 0.80 9.00
CA ASP A 249 7.85 0.24 7.92
C ASP A 249 8.01 1.15 6.71
N SER A 250 8.58 0.63 5.61
CA SER A 250 8.89 1.44 4.44
C SER A 250 7.66 1.96 3.70
N GLY A 251 6.49 1.33 3.91
CA GLY A 251 5.41 1.42 2.94
C GLY A 251 5.91 0.99 1.56
N ASP A 252 5.23 1.41 0.52
CA ASP A 252 5.66 1.21 -0.87
C ASP A 252 6.51 2.38 -1.33
N TRP A 253 7.65 2.08 -1.95
CA TRP A 253 8.59 3.11 -2.35
C TRP A 253 9.46 2.74 -3.54
N ARG A 254 10.02 3.77 -4.16
CA ARG A 254 11.09 3.65 -5.15
C ARG A 254 12.03 4.83 -5.03
N PHE A 255 13.23 4.72 -5.56
CA PHE A 255 14.07 5.90 -5.75
C PHE A 255 13.65 6.63 -7.02
N GLU A 256 13.32 7.91 -6.88
CA GLU A 256 13.03 8.81 -7.99
C GLU A 256 13.91 10.06 -7.85
N GLU A 257 14.83 10.23 -8.81
CA GLU A 257 15.75 11.36 -8.78
C GLU A 257 15.13 12.67 -9.25
N ASN A 258 14.11 12.58 -10.10
CA ASN A 258 13.43 13.71 -10.71
C ASN A 258 11.90 13.59 -10.57
N PRO A 259 11.38 13.60 -9.34
CA PRO A 259 9.94 13.50 -9.12
C PRO A 259 9.22 14.73 -9.66
N VAL A 260 8.03 14.54 -10.25
CA VAL A 260 7.26 15.62 -10.88
C VAL A 260 6.81 16.71 -9.91
N ASP A 261 6.66 16.37 -8.63
CA ASP A 261 6.33 17.30 -7.55
C ASP A 261 7.56 17.99 -6.93
N GLY A 262 8.78 17.64 -7.40
CA GLY A 262 10.05 18.16 -6.89
C GLY A 262 10.45 17.64 -5.51
N GLN A 263 9.67 16.73 -4.91
CA GLN A 263 9.88 16.21 -3.57
C GLN A 263 10.56 14.83 -3.63
N LYS A 264 11.82 14.76 -3.28
CA LYS A 264 12.61 13.52 -3.29
C LYS A 264 12.32 12.65 -2.06
N PHE A 265 12.71 11.39 -2.16
CA PHE A 265 12.81 10.49 -1.01
C PHE A 265 13.75 11.12 0.04
N ASP A 266 13.30 11.18 1.28
CA ASP A 266 14.09 11.74 2.38
C ASP A 266 15.08 10.73 2.97
N LEU A 267 16.05 10.38 2.14
CA LEU A 267 17.12 9.45 2.52
C LEU A 267 18.01 10.02 3.64
N GLU A 268 18.14 11.34 3.69
CA GLU A 268 18.93 12.02 4.73
C GLU A 268 18.32 11.76 6.10
N ARG A 269 16.99 11.96 6.24
CA ARG A 269 16.28 11.67 7.49
C ARG A 269 16.34 10.21 7.88
N MET A 270 16.15 9.30 6.95
CA MET A 270 16.29 7.86 7.21
C MET A 270 17.69 7.48 7.71
N SER A 271 18.72 8.03 7.06
CA SER A 271 20.11 7.81 7.44
C SER A 271 20.43 8.39 8.82
N GLU A 272 19.88 9.56 9.13
CA GLU A 272 20.02 10.21 10.44
C GLU A 272 19.42 9.34 11.57
N ILE A 273 18.20 8.83 11.36
CA ILE A 273 17.54 7.93 12.32
C ILE A 273 18.38 6.66 12.53
N ALA A 274 18.81 6.04 11.43
CA ALA A 274 19.64 4.84 11.51
C ALA A 274 20.96 5.07 12.25
N ALA A 275 21.64 6.21 12.01
CA ALA A 275 22.92 6.53 12.64
C ALA A 275 22.77 6.92 14.11
N LYS A 276 21.73 7.67 14.48
CA LYS A 276 21.56 8.23 15.83
C LYS A 276 20.80 7.32 16.80
N GLU A 277 19.78 6.63 16.30
CA GLU A 277 18.87 5.84 17.12
C GLU A 277 19.09 4.34 16.95
N GLY A 278 19.63 3.91 15.81
CA GLY A 278 19.72 2.52 15.40
C GLY A 278 18.35 1.97 14.99
N VAL A 279 18.33 0.99 14.10
CA VAL A 279 17.11 0.36 13.62
C VAL A 279 17.05 -1.09 14.12
N LEU A 280 16.04 -1.38 14.93
CA LEU A 280 15.80 -2.73 15.44
C LEU A 280 15.27 -3.65 14.34
N MET A 281 14.37 -3.12 13.51
CA MET A 281 13.76 -3.84 12.40
C MET A 281 13.40 -2.87 11.28
N PHE A 282 13.68 -3.31 10.05
CA PHE A 282 13.25 -2.65 8.84
C PHE A 282 12.31 -3.59 8.08
N MET A 283 11.04 -3.22 8.00
CA MET A 283 10.02 -3.91 7.21
C MET A 283 10.00 -3.21 5.85
N ASN A 284 10.50 -3.91 4.83
CA ASN A 284 10.65 -3.35 3.50
C ASN A 284 9.73 -4.06 2.51
N GLU A 285 9.18 -3.30 1.58
CA GLU A 285 8.48 -3.87 0.42
C GLU A 285 9.46 -4.66 -0.46
N SER A 286 8.94 -5.58 -1.25
CA SER A 286 9.75 -6.45 -2.12
C SER A 286 9.16 -6.59 -3.53
N THR A 287 8.31 -5.65 -3.92
CA THR A 287 7.74 -5.58 -5.27
C THR A 287 8.87 -5.52 -6.30
N ASN A 288 8.78 -6.33 -7.33
CA ASN A 288 9.82 -6.45 -8.36
C ASN A 288 11.20 -6.96 -7.90
N CYS A 289 11.35 -7.51 -6.71
CA CYS A 289 12.65 -8.02 -6.25
C CYS A 289 13.22 -9.16 -7.12
N GLU A 290 12.38 -9.86 -7.87
CA GLU A 290 12.74 -10.90 -8.83
C GLU A 290 12.94 -10.38 -10.26
N SER A 291 12.69 -9.10 -10.52
CA SER A 291 12.84 -8.51 -11.84
C SER A 291 14.31 -8.28 -12.16
N GLU A 292 14.75 -8.74 -13.33
CA GLU A 292 16.11 -8.50 -13.80
C GLU A 292 16.26 -7.04 -14.27
N GLY A 293 17.43 -6.47 -13.98
CA GLY A 293 17.82 -5.15 -14.46
C GLY A 293 17.59 -4.04 -13.42
N THR A 294 18.16 -2.87 -13.74
CA THR A 294 18.12 -1.68 -12.90
C THR A 294 17.47 -0.48 -13.61
N HIS A 295 16.80 -0.74 -14.74
CA HIS A 295 16.24 0.34 -15.56
C HIS A 295 14.90 0.78 -15.01
N HIS A 296 14.90 1.95 -14.40
CA HIS A 296 13.70 2.67 -14.01
C HIS A 296 13.56 3.89 -14.92
N HIS A 297 12.42 4.00 -15.59
CA HIS A 297 12.04 5.26 -16.21
C HIS A 297 11.70 6.25 -15.10
N SER A 298 12.31 7.44 -15.13
CA SER A 298 11.94 8.50 -14.21
C SER A 298 10.53 9.02 -14.52
N GLU A 299 9.91 9.67 -13.57
CA GLU A 299 8.62 10.33 -13.80
C GLU A 299 8.71 11.38 -14.92
N PHE A 300 9.86 12.04 -15.02
CA PHE A 300 10.16 12.98 -16.10
C PHE A 300 10.21 12.29 -17.48
N ASP A 301 10.79 11.09 -17.59
CA ASP A 301 10.81 10.33 -18.84
C ASP A 301 9.39 9.93 -19.27
N ILE A 302 8.55 9.56 -18.32
CA ILE A 302 7.14 9.25 -18.58
C ILE A 302 6.39 10.49 -19.06
N GLN A 303 6.55 11.62 -18.37
CA GLN A 303 5.95 12.90 -18.76
C GLN A 303 6.35 13.29 -20.18
N TYR A 304 7.65 13.19 -20.50
CA TYR A 304 8.17 13.48 -21.83
C TYR A 304 7.57 12.56 -22.91
N SER A 305 7.52 11.25 -22.62
CA SER A 305 6.98 10.24 -23.55
C SER A 305 5.49 10.46 -23.82
N VAL A 306 4.71 10.77 -22.78
CA VAL A 306 3.29 11.11 -22.91
C VAL A 306 3.11 12.35 -23.78
N GLY A 307 3.92 13.40 -23.58
CA GLY A 307 3.94 14.60 -24.43
C GLY A 307 4.19 14.26 -25.89
N GLN A 308 5.19 13.43 -26.18
CA GLN A 308 5.48 12.99 -27.57
C GLN A 308 4.30 12.25 -28.22
N VAL A 309 3.60 11.39 -27.46
CA VAL A 309 2.41 10.70 -27.96
C VAL A 309 1.30 11.70 -28.28
N MET A 310 1.07 12.69 -27.45
CA MET A 310 0.07 13.74 -27.67
C MET A 310 0.39 14.56 -28.93
N ASP A 311 1.65 14.96 -29.09
CA ASP A 311 2.10 15.72 -30.25
C ASP A 311 2.00 14.92 -31.55
N LYS A 312 2.28 13.62 -31.49
CA LYS A 312 2.21 12.72 -32.67
C LYS A 312 0.77 12.47 -33.12
N TYR A 313 -0.20 12.54 -32.21
CA TYR A 313 -1.60 12.23 -32.53
C TYR A 313 -2.57 13.34 -32.12
N PRO A 314 -2.37 14.58 -32.65
CA PRO A 314 -3.12 15.78 -32.22
C PRO A 314 -4.62 15.75 -32.54
N GLN A 315 -5.04 14.87 -33.44
CA GLN A 315 -6.45 14.71 -33.82
C GLN A 315 -7.11 13.47 -33.19
N SER A 316 -6.37 12.73 -32.35
CA SER A 316 -6.86 11.52 -31.74
C SER A 316 -7.37 11.78 -30.31
N ARG A 317 -8.36 10.99 -29.90
CA ARG A 317 -8.72 10.91 -28.47
C ARG A 317 -7.68 10.02 -27.78
N ILE A 318 -7.05 10.55 -26.75
CA ILE A 318 -6.11 9.81 -25.90
C ILE A 318 -6.84 9.44 -24.62
N ILE A 319 -6.81 8.17 -24.25
CA ILE A 319 -7.38 7.66 -23.01
C ILE A 319 -6.22 7.22 -22.13
N LEU A 320 -6.10 7.84 -20.96
CA LEU A 320 -5.17 7.48 -19.92
C LEU A 320 -5.95 6.76 -18.81
N SER A 321 -5.42 5.63 -18.33
CA SER A 321 -5.96 4.91 -17.18
C SER A 321 -4.87 4.84 -16.11
N CYS A 322 -5.24 5.20 -14.89
CA CYS A 322 -4.39 5.08 -13.72
C CYS A 322 -5.20 4.44 -12.58
N PHE A 323 -4.53 3.75 -11.70
CA PHE A 323 -5.12 3.06 -10.55
C PHE A 323 -4.75 3.81 -9.28
#